data_747d982153ca2c493d80c8da96f2e32e
#
_entry.id   747d982153ca2c493d80c8da96f2e32e
#
_cell.length_a   1.000
_cell.length_b   1.000
_cell.length_c   1.000
_cell.angle_alpha   90.00
_cell.angle_beta   90.00
_cell.angle_gamma   90.00
#
_symmetry.space_group_name_H-M   'P 1'
#
loop_
_entity.id
_entity.type
_entity.pdbx_description
1 polymer ?
#
loop_
_entity_poly.entity_id
_entity_poly.type
_entity_poly.pdbx_seq_one_letter_code
_entity_poly.pdbx_strand_id
1 'polypeptide(L)'
;MKMQKELNKFCPKCKKHTTQSVAIYKKGKDRKTAEGARRHAEDKKGYGGQKFPELKRTAKTTKKVTLRYTCKNCHRKTMKEGMRIRKLEIQP
;
A
#
# COMPACT_ATOMS: atom_id res chain seq x y z
N MET A 1 -7.32 -16.29 -0.48
CA MET A 1 -8.40 -15.74 0.39
C MET A 1 -9.24 -14.78 -0.42
N LYS A 2 -10.55 -14.87 -0.29
CA LYS A 2 -11.48 -13.99 -0.99
C LYS A 2 -12.10 -13.02 0.02
N MET A 3 -12.31 -11.78 -0.39
CA MET A 3 -12.89 -10.75 0.47
C MET A 3 -13.99 -10.00 -0.27
N GLN A 4 -15.02 -9.64 0.45
CA GLN A 4 -16.13 -8.89 -0.13
C GLN A 4 -15.71 -7.46 -0.47
N LYS A 5 -16.28 -6.90 -1.52
CA LYS A 5 -16.01 -5.54 -1.97
C LYS A 5 -16.49 -4.49 -0.97
N GLU A 6 -17.52 -4.81 -0.20
CA GLU A 6 -18.11 -3.91 0.78
C GLU A 6 -18.26 -4.61 2.12
N LEU A 7 -17.96 -3.90 3.20
CA LEU A 7 -18.08 -4.40 4.57
C LEU A 7 -18.74 -3.35 5.45
N ASN A 8 -19.48 -3.82 6.48
CA ASN A 8 -19.92 -2.96 7.56
C ASN A 8 -18.77 -2.81 8.55
N LYS A 9 -18.37 -1.57 8.79
CA LYS A 9 -17.28 -1.28 9.70
C LYS A 9 -17.52 0.05 10.41
N PHE A 10 -17.03 0.17 11.65
CA PHE A 10 -17.16 1.40 12.40
C PHE A 10 -16.38 2.54 11.74
N CYS A 11 -17.06 3.68 11.52
CA CYS A 11 -16.43 4.89 11.00
C CYS A 11 -16.20 5.87 12.15
N PRO A 12 -14.94 6.23 12.45
CA PRO A 12 -14.66 7.17 13.56
C PRO A 12 -15.26 8.56 13.34
N LYS A 13 -15.39 9.00 12.08
CA LYS A 13 -15.97 10.31 11.78
C LYS A 13 -17.48 10.31 11.92
N CYS A 14 -18.15 9.27 11.41
CA CYS A 14 -19.60 9.11 11.53
C CYS A 14 -20.02 8.61 12.91
N LYS A 15 -19.08 8.04 13.69
CA LYS A 15 -19.31 7.48 15.03
C LYS A 15 -20.37 6.37 15.05
N LYS A 16 -20.50 5.65 13.94
CA LYS A 16 -21.41 4.51 13.81
C LYS A 16 -20.88 3.54 12.77
N HIS A 17 -21.43 2.35 12.72
CA HIS A 17 -21.12 1.39 11.68
C HIS A 17 -21.73 1.84 10.35
N THR A 18 -20.94 1.89 9.32
CA THR A 18 -21.37 2.26 7.97
C THR A 18 -20.81 1.26 6.97
N THR A 19 -21.46 1.20 5.81
CA THR A 19 -20.95 0.40 4.69
C THR A 19 -19.70 1.07 4.14
N GLN A 20 -18.60 0.32 4.06
CA GLN A 20 -17.33 0.82 3.54
C GLN A 20 -16.86 -0.04 2.40
N SER A 21 -16.34 0.60 1.35
CA SER A 21 -15.75 -0.11 0.23
C SER A 21 -14.32 -0.54 0.56
N VAL A 22 -13.94 -1.72 0.09
CA VAL A 22 -12.64 -2.33 0.37
C VAL A 22 -11.77 -2.27 -0.87
N ALA A 23 -10.52 -1.85 -0.70
CA ALA A 23 -9.53 -1.85 -1.76
C ALA A 23 -8.17 -2.25 -1.21
N ILE A 24 -7.32 -2.80 -2.06
CA ILE A 24 -5.94 -3.11 -1.68
C ILE A 24 -5.12 -1.83 -1.82
N TYR A 25 -4.45 -1.45 -0.74
CA TYR A 25 -3.55 -0.30 -0.77
C TYR A 25 -2.30 -0.63 -1.57
N LYS A 26 -1.95 0.26 -2.48
CA LYS A 26 -0.69 0.17 -3.23
C LYS A 26 0.02 1.51 -3.15
N LYS A 27 1.33 1.46 -3.04
CA LYS A 27 2.16 2.67 -3.07
C LYS A 27 1.98 3.40 -4.39
N GLY A 28 1.79 4.71 -4.32
CA GLY A 28 1.70 5.56 -5.50
C GLY A 28 3.07 5.78 -6.15
N LYS A 29 3.06 6.41 -7.31
CA LYS A 29 4.29 6.75 -8.01
C LYS A 29 5.06 7.83 -7.24
N ASP A 30 6.36 7.62 -7.05
CA ASP A 30 7.22 8.60 -6.39
C ASP A 30 7.38 9.85 -7.25
N ARG A 31 7.42 11.00 -6.58
CA ARG A 31 7.69 12.26 -7.24
C ARG A 31 9.18 12.35 -7.56
N LYS A 32 9.51 12.41 -8.85
CA LYS A 32 10.92 12.46 -9.32
C LYS A 32 11.62 13.76 -8.99
N THR A 33 10.86 14.82 -8.77
CA THR A 33 11.42 16.16 -8.47
C THR A 33 11.66 16.40 -6.99
N ALA A 34 11.30 15.46 -6.13
CA ALA A 34 11.61 15.53 -4.72
C ALA A 34 13.13 15.56 -4.51
N GLU A 35 13.59 16.32 -3.51
CA GLU A 35 15.03 16.50 -3.27
C GLU A 35 15.76 15.18 -3.07
N GLY A 36 15.20 14.27 -2.26
CA GLY A 36 15.80 12.96 -2.04
C GLY A 36 15.93 12.15 -3.31
N ALA A 37 14.89 12.17 -4.17
CA ALA A 37 14.92 11.45 -5.44
C ALA A 37 15.96 12.03 -6.41
N ARG A 38 16.09 13.37 -6.48
CA ARG A 38 17.10 14.01 -7.31
C ARG A 38 18.52 13.67 -6.85
N ARG A 39 18.77 13.75 -5.56
CA ARG A 39 20.11 13.47 -5.00
C ARG A 39 20.47 12.00 -5.22
N HIS A 40 19.53 11.11 -5.01
CA HIS A 40 19.77 9.69 -5.25
C HIS A 40 20.10 9.38 -6.71
N ALA A 41 19.39 10.03 -7.64
CA ALA A 41 19.66 9.90 -9.07
C ALA A 41 21.05 10.42 -9.44
N GLU A 42 21.50 11.53 -8.83
CA GLU A 42 22.83 12.09 -9.05
C GLU A 42 23.92 11.15 -8.52
N ASP A 43 23.67 10.51 -7.38
CA ASP A 43 24.64 9.56 -6.78
C ASP A 43 24.85 8.33 -7.67
N LYS A 44 23.91 8.01 -8.55
CA LYS A 44 24.04 6.90 -9.49
C LYS A 44 24.87 7.22 -10.71
N LYS A 45 25.13 8.50 -10.98
CA LYS A 45 25.91 8.95 -12.12
C LYS A 45 27.41 8.84 -11.89
N GLY A 46 28.16 8.73 -12.97
CA GLY A 46 29.61 8.74 -12.93
C GLY A 46 30.22 7.33 -12.97
N TYR A 47 31.53 7.29 -12.80
CA TYR A 47 32.29 6.05 -12.81
C TYR A 47 32.31 5.38 -11.45
N GLY A 48 32.81 4.15 -11.38
CA GLY A 48 32.96 3.40 -10.15
C GLY A 48 32.11 2.11 -10.09
N GLY A 49 31.45 1.76 -11.18
CA GLY A 49 30.62 0.56 -11.25
C GLY A 49 29.34 0.67 -10.45
N GLN A 50 28.94 -0.39 -9.79
CA GLN A 50 27.72 -0.40 -8.99
C GLN A 50 27.85 0.51 -7.78
N LYS A 51 27.00 1.52 -7.70
CA LYS A 51 26.99 2.51 -6.61
C LYS A 51 26.26 2.01 -5.38
N PHE A 52 25.17 1.30 -5.57
CA PHE A 52 24.32 0.81 -4.49
C PHE A 52 24.13 -0.69 -4.63
N PRO A 53 24.36 -1.46 -3.56
CA PRO A 53 24.16 -2.90 -3.62
C PRO A 53 22.69 -3.27 -3.78
N GLU A 54 22.44 -4.32 -4.54
CA GLU A 54 21.10 -4.85 -4.75
C GLU A 54 20.91 -6.12 -3.92
N LEU A 55 19.76 -6.24 -3.27
CA LEU A 55 19.40 -7.44 -2.54
C LEU A 55 19.02 -8.53 -3.52
N LYS A 56 19.85 -9.59 -3.58
CA LYS A 56 19.62 -10.74 -4.46
C LYS A 56 18.90 -11.90 -3.75
N ARG A 57 18.94 -11.91 -2.43
CA ARG A 57 18.30 -12.95 -1.63
C ARG A 57 17.05 -12.40 -0.98
N THR A 58 15.91 -13.03 -1.21
CA THR A 58 14.66 -12.68 -0.57
C THR A 58 14.30 -13.77 0.44
N ALA A 59 14.11 -13.38 1.69
CA ALA A 59 13.80 -14.33 2.76
C ALA A 59 12.34 -14.74 2.77
N LYS A 60 11.45 -13.88 2.26
CA LYS A 60 10.02 -14.10 2.33
C LYS A 60 9.44 -14.28 0.94
N THR A 61 8.51 -15.23 0.80
CA THR A 61 7.85 -15.53 -0.46
C THR A 61 6.56 -14.75 -0.68
N THR A 62 6.04 -14.15 0.39
CA THR A 62 4.79 -13.38 0.35
C THR A 62 4.99 -11.98 0.94
N LYS A 63 4.13 -11.06 0.52
CA LYS A 63 4.11 -9.70 1.06
C LYS A 63 2.86 -9.49 1.90
N LYS A 64 2.94 -8.61 2.89
CA LYS A 64 1.78 -8.22 3.68
C LYS A 64 0.86 -7.35 2.83
N VAL A 65 -0.40 -7.74 2.75
CA VAL A 65 -1.42 -6.98 2.02
C VAL A 65 -2.11 -6.04 2.99
N THR A 66 -2.13 -4.75 2.66
CA THR A 66 -2.82 -3.73 3.44
C THR A 66 -4.14 -3.38 2.76
N LEU A 67 -5.22 -3.42 3.51
CA LEU A 67 -6.55 -3.06 3.02
C LEU A 67 -6.88 -1.63 3.38
N ARG A 68 -7.51 -0.94 2.44
CA ARG A 68 -8.00 0.43 2.63
C ARG A 68 -9.52 0.42 2.57
N TYR A 69 -10.15 0.98 3.58
CA TYR A 69 -11.60 1.08 3.68
C TYR A 69 -12.02 2.53 3.46
N THR A 70 -12.99 2.73 2.60
CA THR A 70 -13.54 4.06 2.31
C THR A 70 -15.01 4.11 2.74
N CYS A 71 -15.33 4.97 3.70
CA CYS A 71 -16.72 5.15 4.14
C CYS A 71 -17.55 5.79 3.04
N LYS A 72 -18.74 5.25 2.79
CA LYS A 72 -19.64 5.79 1.75
C LYS A 72 -20.33 7.08 2.18
N ASN A 73 -20.46 7.33 3.49
CA ASN A 73 -21.15 8.52 3.99
C ASN A 73 -20.23 9.74 4.03
N CYS A 74 -19.08 9.63 4.69
CA CYS A 74 -18.16 10.76 4.88
C CYS A 74 -16.90 10.67 4.02
N HIS A 75 -16.73 9.61 3.26
CA HIS A 75 -15.56 9.34 2.40
C HIS A 75 -14.22 9.27 3.15
N ARG A 76 -14.28 9.09 4.47
CA ARG A 76 -13.07 8.90 5.25
C ARG A 76 -12.42 7.55 4.90
N LYS A 77 -11.12 7.57 4.72
CA LYS A 77 -10.34 6.38 4.41
C LYS A 77 -9.59 5.91 5.66
N THR A 78 -9.74 4.64 5.98
CA THR A 78 -9.01 4.00 7.06
C THR A 78 -8.27 2.79 6.51
N MET A 79 -7.22 2.36 7.21
CA MET A 79 -6.45 1.20 6.77
C MET A 79 -6.33 0.19 7.91
N LYS A 80 -6.25 -1.08 7.53
CA LYS A 80 -5.98 -2.17 8.44
C LYS A 80 -4.51 -2.57 8.32
N GLU A 81 -3.91 -3.04 9.43
CA GLU A 81 -2.56 -3.58 9.38
C GLU A 81 -2.42 -4.68 8.32
N GLY A 82 -1.23 -4.76 7.74
CA GLY A 82 -0.96 -5.74 6.69
C GLY A 82 -1.12 -7.17 7.18
N MET A 83 -1.80 -7.97 6.38
CA MET A 83 -1.95 -9.40 6.60
C MET A 83 -1.05 -10.16 5.63
N ARG A 84 -0.30 -11.13 6.16
CA ARG A 84 0.54 -11.96 5.30
C ARG A 84 -0.28 -13.11 4.75
N ILE A 85 -0.68 -12.99 3.49
CA ILE A 85 -1.44 -14.02 2.79
C ILE A 85 -0.85 -14.21 1.40
N ARG A 86 -0.99 -15.43 0.87
CA ARG A 86 -0.44 -15.79 -0.44
C ARG A 86 -1.15 -15.05 -1.57
N LYS A 87 -2.47 -15.01 -1.52
CA LYS A 87 -3.27 -14.36 -2.54
C LYS A 87 -4.55 -13.80 -1.91
N LEU A 88 -4.87 -12.56 -2.23
CA LEU A 88 -6.11 -11.92 -1.82
C LEU A 88 -6.87 -11.46 -3.07
N GLU A 89 -8.12 -11.87 -3.17
CA GLU A 89 -9.02 -11.44 -4.24
C GLU A 89 -10.19 -10.69 -3.63
N ILE A 90 -10.52 -9.55 -4.22
CA ILE A 90 -11.71 -8.79 -3.82
C ILE A 90 -12.83 -9.16 -4.78
N GLN A 91 -13.90 -9.71 -4.22
CA GLN A 91 -15.05 -10.09 -5.01
C GLN A 91 -15.90 -8.87 -5.34
N PRO A 92 -16.37 -8.74 -6.59
CA PRO A 92 -17.25 -7.64 -6.99
C PRO A 92 -18.62 -7.70 -6.30
#